data_da0c71660207032364dd190b693dad56
#
_entry.id   da0c71660207032364dd190b693dad56
#
_cell.length_a   1.000
_cell.length_b   1.000
_cell.length_c   1.000
_cell.angle_alpha   90.00
_cell.angle_beta   90.00
_cell.angle_gamma   90.00
#
_symmetry.space_group_name_H-M   'P 1'
#
loop_
_entity.id
_entity.type
_entity.pdbx_description
1 polymer ?
#
loop_
_entity_poly.entity_id
_entity_poly.type
_entity_poly.pdbx_seq_one_letter_code
_entity_poly.pdbx_strand_id
1 'polypeptide(L)'
;MWTFSEHKDWTYLEQRFDWIKRMNEVQQDPRYHAEGNVAIHTQMVLAALKVEPAFQVLSEDDQEILWAAALLHDVEKYSTTVFETDGSITSNGHARKGAQFARQLLYINEPAPFVIREQIVGLVRHHGLPIWLFEKPDPLKALVKASMEVNTQWLALLARADMLGRVCDDQEEMLYRIDCFEAFCQENDCWGKARAFTSGHAQMYYMQHDDAYLDYVPFDEPAFEVILMSGLPGAGKDTFIKKHYPDWLVISLDHMRVERGISPTDKTGNGQVIQEAKEQARVYLRKQESFIWNATNTTSQMRMQLIDLFTTYKAKVKITYVEVPYENLHGQNKSRDARVPAAVLDRLTHKLEIPALWEAHELSYHVS
;
A
#
# COMPACT_ATOMS: atom_id res chain seq x y z
N MET A 1 -1.24 12.70 -19.94
CA MET A 1 -2.09 13.00 -18.76
C MET A 1 -3.03 11.83 -18.53
N TRP A 2 -2.98 11.19 -17.38
CA TRP A 2 -3.95 10.17 -16.96
C TRP A 2 -5.17 10.87 -16.34
N THR A 3 -6.36 10.38 -16.61
CA THR A 3 -7.60 10.86 -16.01
C THR A 3 -8.42 9.67 -15.53
N PHE A 4 -8.98 9.76 -14.32
CA PHE A 4 -9.87 8.73 -13.78
C PHE A 4 -11.17 8.62 -14.58
N SER A 5 -11.72 9.76 -15.01
CA SER A 5 -12.93 9.83 -15.80
C SER A 5 -12.93 11.10 -16.68
N GLU A 6 -13.40 10.98 -17.91
CA GLU A 6 -13.56 12.11 -18.82
C GLU A 6 -14.60 13.13 -18.30
N HIS A 7 -15.64 12.63 -17.63
CA HIS A 7 -16.68 13.43 -17.03
C HIS A 7 -16.69 13.25 -15.50
N LYS A 8 -16.65 14.37 -14.78
CA LYS A 8 -16.64 14.41 -13.31
C LYS A 8 -18.00 14.78 -12.71
N ASP A 9 -19.03 14.82 -13.53
CA ASP A 9 -20.40 15.00 -13.10
C ASP A 9 -20.88 13.77 -12.30
N TRP A 10 -21.52 14.01 -11.15
CA TRP A 10 -21.92 12.92 -10.23
C TRP A 10 -22.92 11.96 -10.88
N THR A 11 -23.88 12.47 -11.64
CA THR A 11 -24.89 11.65 -12.33
C THR A 11 -24.23 10.71 -13.34
N TYR A 12 -23.24 11.22 -14.08
CA TYR A 12 -22.46 10.40 -15.01
C TYR A 12 -21.65 9.33 -14.27
N LEU A 13 -20.95 9.70 -13.20
CA LEU A 13 -20.16 8.75 -12.40
C LEU A 13 -21.02 7.65 -11.78
N GLU A 14 -22.21 8.01 -11.27
CA GLU A 14 -23.16 7.07 -10.70
C GLU A 14 -23.73 6.11 -11.75
N GLN A 15 -23.92 6.57 -12.98
CA GLN A 15 -24.35 5.68 -14.09
C GLN A 15 -23.23 4.73 -14.52
N ARG A 16 -21.98 5.17 -14.48
CA ARG A 16 -20.82 4.40 -14.92
C ARG A 16 -20.34 3.39 -13.88
N PHE A 17 -20.39 3.74 -12.60
CA PHE A 17 -19.78 2.96 -11.52
C PHE A 17 -20.80 2.50 -10.48
N ASP A 18 -21.08 1.20 -10.43
CA ASP A 18 -22.03 0.63 -9.46
C ASP A 18 -21.61 0.86 -8.00
N TRP A 19 -20.32 0.96 -7.72
CA TRP A 19 -19.82 1.25 -6.37
C TRP A 19 -20.17 2.67 -5.90
N ILE A 20 -20.33 3.64 -6.81
CA ILE A 20 -20.83 4.99 -6.48
C ILE A 20 -22.32 4.94 -6.11
N LYS A 21 -23.14 4.16 -6.84
CA LYS A 21 -24.55 3.96 -6.48
C LYS A 21 -24.70 3.43 -5.05
N ARG A 22 -23.83 2.47 -4.66
CA ARG A 22 -23.85 1.87 -3.32
C ARG A 22 -23.57 2.88 -2.21
N MET A 23 -22.83 3.96 -2.46
CA MET A 23 -22.59 5.03 -1.47
C MET A 23 -23.90 5.69 -1.00
N ASN A 24 -24.95 5.73 -1.85
CA ASN A 24 -26.27 6.27 -1.46
C ASN A 24 -26.96 5.43 -0.39
N GLU A 25 -26.63 4.14 -0.28
CA GLU A 25 -27.25 3.21 0.65
C GLU A 25 -26.57 3.23 2.04
N VAL A 26 -25.44 3.91 2.17
CA VAL A 26 -24.60 3.88 3.37
C VAL A 26 -24.89 5.09 4.25
N GLN A 27 -25.64 4.85 5.32
CA GLN A 27 -25.86 5.86 6.35
C GLN A 27 -24.61 6.04 7.22
N GLN A 28 -24.44 7.25 7.73
CA GLN A 28 -23.34 7.60 8.62
C GLN A 28 -23.88 8.07 9.97
N ASP A 29 -23.01 8.09 10.99
CA ASP A 29 -23.40 8.56 12.32
C ASP A 29 -23.71 10.07 12.26
N PRO A 30 -24.95 10.49 12.58
CA PRO A 30 -25.36 11.88 12.42
C PRO A 30 -24.65 12.86 13.37
N ARG A 31 -23.97 12.36 14.39
CA ARG A 31 -23.11 13.19 15.28
C ARG A 31 -21.91 13.73 14.56
N TYR A 32 -21.37 12.98 13.60
CA TYR A 32 -20.14 13.29 12.87
C TYR A 32 -20.38 13.55 11.38
N HIS A 33 -21.58 13.21 10.88
CA HIS A 33 -21.98 13.31 9.48
C HIS A 33 -23.47 13.64 9.36
N ALA A 34 -23.85 14.84 9.85
CA ALA A 34 -25.25 15.29 9.78
C ALA A 34 -25.71 15.61 8.34
N GLU A 35 -24.77 15.65 7.37
CA GLU A 35 -25.07 15.76 5.94
C GLU A 35 -25.79 14.55 5.37
N GLY A 36 -25.64 13.35 5.98
CA GLY A 36 -26.42 12.17 5.64
C GLY A 36 -25.60 10.95 5.21
N ASN A 37 -25.76 10.48 3.97
CA ASN A 37 -25.10 9.26 3.48
C ASN A 37 -23.70 9.52 2.88
N VAL A 38 -22.95 8.45 2.60
CA VAL A 38 -21.58 8.54 2.04
C VAL A 38 -21.55 9.24 0.69
N ALA A 39 -22.58 9.12 -0.15
CA ALA A 39 -22.63 9.78 -1.46
C ALA A 39 -22.71 11.31 -1.32
N ILE A 40 -23.55 11.80 -0.42
CA ILE A 40 -23.68 13.24 -0.13
C ILE A 40 -22.36 13.76 0.44
N HIS A 41 -21.81 13.07 1.43
CA HIS A 41 -20.52 13.41 2.01
C HIS A 41 -19.42 13.49 0.95
N THR A 42 -19.26 12.46 0.11
CA THR A 42 -18.23 12.44 -0.95
C THR A 42 -18.37 13.61 -1.92
N GLN A 43 -19.61 13.97 -2.32
CA GLN A 43 -19.87 15.15 -3.17
C GLN A 43 -19.43 16.44 -2.47
N MET A 44 -19.73 16.59 -1.18
CA MET A 44 -19.31 17.76 -0.40
C MET A 44 -17.78 17.84 -0.26
N VAL A 45 -17.10 16.70 -0.04
CA VAL A 45 -15.62 16.62 -0.02
C VAL A 45 -15.02 17.05 -1.36
N LEU A 46 -15.55 16.55 -2.48
CA LEU A 46 -15.11 16.93 -3.83
C LEU A 46 -15.32 18.43 -4.10
N ALA A 47 -16.43 18.99 -3.63
CA ALA A 47 -16.72 20.41 -3.74
C ALA A 47 -15.76 21.26 -2.88
N ALA A 48 -15.51 20.84 -1.63
CA ALA A 48 -14.56 21.49 -0.73
C ALA A 48 -13.14 21.45 -1.30
N LEU A 49 -12.69 20.29 -1.79
CA LEU A 49 -11.36 20.14 -2.39
C LEU A 49 -11.15 21.11 -3.57
N LYS A 50 -12.16 21.25 -4.42
CA LYS A 50 -12.07 22.10 -5.63
C LYS A 50 -11.87 23.57 -5.33
N VAL A 51 -12.35 24.06 -4.19
CA VAL A 51 -12.23 25.48 -3.79
C VAL A 51 -11.02 25.76 -2.90
N GLU A 52 -10.33 24.72 -2.43
CA GLU A 52 -9.12 24.88 -1.63
C GLU A 52 -7.98 25.56 -2.42
N PRO A 53 -7.42 26.68 -1.93
CA PRO A 53 -6.36 27.40 -2.65
C PRO A 53 -5.13 26.53 -2.91
N ALA A 54 -4.76 25.65 -1.96
CA ALA A 54 -3.63 24.76 -2.11
C ALA A 54 -3.86 23.70 -3.22
N PHE A 55 -5.10 23.29 -3.46
CA PHE A 55 -5.45 22.40 -4.57
C PHE A 55 -5.37 23.11 -5.92
N GLN A 56 -5.86 24.37 -5.99
CA GLN A 56 -5.95 25.12 -7.25
C GLN A 56 -4.59 25.45 -7.87
N VAL A 57 -3.52 25.51 -7.06
CA VAL A 57 -2.15 25.80 -7.53
C VAL A 57 -1.36 24.56 -7.94
N LEU A 58 -1.92 23.36 -7.72
CA LEU A 58 -1.30 22.11 -8.15
C LEU A 58 -1.34 21.94 -9.67
N SER A 59 -0.45 21.09 -10.19
CA SER A 59 -0.53 20.68 -11.59
C SER A 59 -1.83 19.91 -11.86
N GLU A 60 -2.29 19.90 -13.11
CA GLU A 60 -3.51 19.16 -13.50
C GLU A 60 -3.40 17.66 -13.17
N ASP A 61 -2.22 17.07 -13.33
CA ASP A 61 -1.98 15.66 -12.98
C ASP A 61 -2.11 15.42 -11.46
N ASP A 62 -1.59 16.34 -10.62
CA ASP A 62 -1.68 16.25 -9.17
C ASP A 62 -3.11 16.48 -8.68
N GLN A 63 -3.83 17.42 -9.31
CA GLN A 63 -5.24 17.64 -9.05
C GLN A 63 -6.08 16.38 -9.36
N GLU A 64 -5.76 15.69 -10.45
CA GLU A 64 -6.44 14.43 -10.82
C GLU A 64 -6.22 13.33 -9.80
N ILE A 65 -5.00 13.18 -9.29
CA ILE A 65 -4.66 12.22 -8.22
C ILE A 65 -5.48 12.49 -6.96
N LEU A 66 -5.49 13.75 -6.50
CA LEU A 66 -6.24 14.15 -5.31
C LEU A 66 -7.74 14.02 -5.49
N TRP A 67 -8.26 14.40 -6.65
CA TRP A 67 -9.67 14.24 -6.98
C TRP A 67 -10.10 12.77 -6.94
N ALA A 68 -9.32 11.88 -7.56
CA ALA A 68 -9.60 10.45 -7.55
C ALA A 68 -9.50 9.87 -6.13
N ALA A 69 -8.52 10.31 -5.34
CA ALA A 69 -8.40 9.91 -3.95
C ALA A 69 -9.61 10.38 -3.10
N ALA A 70 -10.07 11.61 -3.29
CA ALA A 70 -11.25 12.14 -2.63
C ALA A 70 -12.54 11.40 -3.02
N LEU A 71 -12.67 11.00 -4.30
CA LEU A 71 -13.79 10.18 -4.76
C LEU A 71 -13.80 8.78 -4.11
N LEU A 72 -12.61 8.22 -3.82
CA LEU A 72 -12.43 6.83 -3.38
C LEU A 72 -12.22 6.69 -1.85
N HIS A 73 -12.00 7.79 -1.09
CA HIS A 73 -11.55 7.70 0.31
C HIS A 73 -12.48 6.86 1.19
N ASP A 74 -13.77 6.96 0.98
CA ASP A 74 -14.82 6.31 1.76
C ASP A 74 -15.54 5.16 1.02
N VAL A 75 -15.04 4.72 -0.13
CA VAL A 75 -15.69 3.74 -1.01
C VAL A 75 -16.08 2.43 -0.29
N GLU A 76 -15.28 1.98 0.66
CA GLU A 76 -15.53 0.73 1.39
C GLU A 76 -16.30 0.91 2.71
N LYS A 77 -16.82 2.08 3.02
CA LYS A 77 -17.82 2.23 4.08
C LYS A 77 -19.05 1.33 3.81
N TYR A 78 -19.38 1.10 2.53
CA TYR A 78 -20.43 0.15 2.15
C TYR A 78 -20.24 -1.25 2.78
N SER A 79 -19.03 -1.78 2.80
CA SER A 79 -18.74 -3.13 3.28
C SER A 79 -18.34 -3.21 4.76
N THR A 80 -18.19 -2.07 5.42
CA THR A 80 -17.65 -1.99 6.78
C THR A 80 -18.56 -1.29 7.79
N THR A 81 -19.64 -0.66 7.31
CA THR A 81 -20.58 0.01 8.20
C THR A 81 -21.37 -0.98 9.05
N VAL A 82 -21.39 -0.73 10.36
CA VAL A 82 -22.11 -1.50 11.37
C VAL A 82 -22.96 -0.55 12.20
N PHE A 83 -24.20 -0.94 12.43
CA PHE A 83 -25.09 -0.29 13.38
C PHE A 83 -24.87 -0.94 14.76
N GLU A 84 -24.29 -0.20 15.67
CA GLU A 84 -23.95 -0.68 16.99
C GLU A 84 -25.19 -0.74 17.92
N THR A 85 -25.10 -1.50 18.99
CA THR A 85 -26.21 -1.69 19.94
C THR A 85 -26.59 -0.43 20.72
N ASP A 86 -25.67 0.53 20.83
CA ASP A 86 -25.88 1.84 21.47
C ASP A 86 -26.47 2.89 20.52
N GLY A 87 -26.76 2.50 19.28
CA GLY A 87 -27.30 3.36 18.22
C GLY A 87 -26.24 4.15 17.45
N SER A 88 -24.95 3.99 17.75
CA SER A 88 -23.87 4.57 16.95
C SER A 88 -23.69 3.82 15.63
N ILE A 89 -23.12 4.50 14.64
CA ILE A 89 -22.78 3.91 13.33
C ILE A 89 -21.27 3.97 13.15
N THR A 90 -20.62 2.82 13.00
CA THR A 90 -19.18 2.72 12.83
C THR A 90 -18.82 2.11 11.47
N SER A 91 -17.63 2.44 10.95
CA SER A 91 -17.13 1.89 9.68
C SER A 91 -15.65 1.50 9.82
N ASN A 92 -15.33 0.71 10.83
CA ASN A 92 -13.97 0.32 11.17
C ASN A 92 -13.28 -0.44 10.02
N GLY A 93 -12.09 0.03 9.64
CA GLY A 93 -11.28 -0.62 8.61
C GLY A 93 -11.62 -0.24 7.16
N HIS A 94 -12.56 0.71 6.93
CA HIS A 94 -12.91 1.18 5.59
C HIS A 94 -11.71 1.71 4.81
N ALA A 95 -10.82 2.48 5.43
CA ALA A 95 -9.62 3.02 4.78
C ALA A 95 -8.68 1.92 4.25
N ARG A 96 -8.49 0.83 5.01
CA ARG A 96 -7.68 -0.32 4.57
C ARG A 96 -8.35 -1.06 3.41
N LYS A 97 -9.64 -1.35 3.52
CA LYS A 97 -10.40 -2.01 2.44
C LYS A 97 -10.52 -1.10 1.22
N GLY A 98 -10.76 0.22 1.44
CA GLY A 98 -10.81 1.23 0.39
C GLY A 98 -9.52 1.31 -0.43
N ALA A 99 -8.37 1.31 0.23
CA ALA A 99 -7.08 1.26 -0.43
C ALA A 99 -6.91 -0.03 -1.28
N GLN A 100 -7.37 -1.17 -0.76
CA GLN A 100 -7.33 -2.43 -1.49
C GLN A 100 -8.26 -2.42 -2.71
N PHE A 101 -9.47 -1.89 -2.55
CA PHE A 101 -10.42 -1.68 -3.64
C PHE A 101 -9.88 -0.71 -4.69
N ALA A 102 -9.34 0.46 -4.28
CA ALA A 102 -8.76 1.45 -5.16
C ALA A 102 -7.62 0.85 -6.00
N ARG A 103 -6.72 0.05 -5.39
CA ARG A 103 -5.65 -0.63 -6.12
C ARG A 103 -6.18 -1.58 -7.17
N GLN A 104 -7.21 -2.38 -6.84
CA GLN A 104 -7.83 -3.30 -7.79
C GLN A 104 -8.48 -2.53 -8.95
N LEU A 105 -9.27 -1.51 -8.63
CA LEU A 105 -9.94 -0.67 -9.62
C LEU A 105 -8.92 -0.06 -10.60
N LEU A 106 -7.85 0.54 -10.06
CA LEU A 106 -6.82 1.26 -10.82
C LEU A 106 -5.76 0.35 -11.46
N TYR A 107 -5.77 -0.94 -11.17
CA TYR A 107 -4.89 -1.92 -11.82
C TYR A 107 -5.63 -2.73 -12.89
N ILE A 108 -6.94 -3.01 -12.69
CA ILE A 108 -7.71 -3.95 -13.51
C ILE A 108 -8.71 -3.23 -14.43
N ASN A 109 -9.55 -2.35 -13.85
CA ASN A 109 -10.72 -1.81 -14.53
C ASN A 109 -10.48 -0.44 -15.17
N GLU A 110 -9.80 0.44 -14.46
CA GLU A 110 -9.46 1.81 -14.86
C GLU A 110 -7.93 1.99 -14.76
N PRO A 111 -7.14 1.35 -15.64
CA PRO A 111 -5.69 1.26 -15.47
C PRO A 111 -5.01 2.62 -15.32
N ALA A 112 -4.28 2.80 -14.23
CA ALA A 112 -3.47 3.98 -13.95
C ALA A 112 -1.98 3.63 -13.95
N PRO A 113 -1.08 4.55 -14.34
CA PRO A 113 0.34 4.40 -14.14
C PRO A 113 0.67 4.06 -12.68
N PHE A 114 1.63 3.18 -12.46
CA PHE A 114 1.98 2.65 -11.15
C PHE A 114 2.13 3.74 -10.06
N VAL A 115 2.88 4.80 -10.37
CA VAL A 115 3.14 5.90 -9.41
C VAL A 115 1.84 6.62 -9.05
N ILE A 116 0.99 6.91 -10.03
CA ILE A 116 -0.32 7.56 -9.82
C ILE A 116 -1.22 6.66 -8.98
N ARG A 117 -1.32 5.39 -9.36
CA ARG A 117 -2.11 4.40 -8.63
C ARG A 117 -1.72 4.31 -7.16
N GLU A 118 -0.43 4.14 -6.87
CA GLU A 118 0.01 3.95 -5.49
C GLU A 118 -0.09 5.25 -4.66
N GLN A 119 0.01 6.44 -5.26
CA GLN A 119 -0.31 7.69 -4.57
C GLN A 119 -1.79 7.77 -4.19
N ILE A 120 -2.71 7.45 -5.11
CA ILE A 120 -4.15 7.41 -4.81
C ILE A 120 -4.43 6.40 -3.71
N VAL A 121 -3.87 5.20 -3.80
CA VAL A 121 -4.03 4.13 -2.81
C VAL A 121 -3.50 4.54 -1.44
N GLY A 122 -2.35 5.20 -1.39
CA GLY A 122 -1.76 5.74 -0.15
C GLY A 122 -2.65 6.83 0.48
N LEU A 123 -3.18 7.75 -0.33
CA LEU A 123 -4.10 8.78 0.12
C LEU A 123 -5.38 8.17 0.72
N VAL A 124 -6.00 7.21 0.03
CA VAL A 124 -7.17 6.48 0.54
C VAL A 124 -6.84 5.71 1.81
N ARG A 125 -5.65 5.07 1.87
CA ARG A 125 -5.21 4.29 3.04
C ARG A 125 -5.06 5.12 4.29
N HIS A 126 -4.54 6.34 4.14
CA HIS A 126 -4.10 7.18 5.24
C HIS A 126 -4.99 8.43 5.46
N HIS A 127 -6.12 8.60 4.73
CA HIS A 127 -6.91 9.84 4.78
C HIS A 127 -7.31 10.30 6.18
N GLY A 128 -7.55 9.36 7.11
CA GLY A 128 -7.84 9.69 8.51
C GLY A 128 -6.59 9.95 9.38
N LEU A 129 -5.36 9.71 8.88
CA LEU A 129 -4.15 9.83 9.69
C LEU A 129 -3.91 11.26 10.20
N PRO A 130 -4.11 12.34 9.42
CA PRO A 130 -3.89 13.69 9.90
C PRO A 130 -4.73 14.05 11.14
N ILE A 131 -5.92 13.50 11.24
CA ILE A 131 -6.84 13.74 12.36
C ILE A 131 -6.47 12.91 13.58
N TRP A 132 -6.06 11.65 13.36
CA TRP A 132 -5.88 10.64 14.42
C TRP A 132 -4.42 10.27 14.68
N LEU A 133 -3.46 11.07 14.19
CA LEU A 133 -2.04 10.77 14.33
C LEU A 133 -1.61 10.68 15.80
N PHE A 134 -1.98 11.68 16.60
CA PHE A 134 -1.56 11.80 18.01
C PHE A 134 -2.26 10.80 18.93
N GLU A 135 -3.25 10.06 18.44
CA GLU A 135 -3.88 8.94 19.15
C GLU A 135 -3.19 7.59 18.85
N LYS A 136 -2.19 7.57 17.96
CA LYS A 136 -1.40 6.37 17.71
C LYS A 136 -0.45 6.09 18.88
N PRO A 137 -0.16 4.81 19.19
CA PRO A 137 0.82 4.46 20.23
C PRO A 137 2.20 5.07 19.99
N ASP A 138 2.62 5.19 18.74
CA ASP A 138 3.85 5.85 18.29
C ASP A 138 3.51 6.76 17.09
N PRO A 139 3.17 8.03 17.35
CA PRO A 139 2.83 9.00 16.31
C PRO A 139 3.97 9.24 15.32
N LEU A 140 5.21 9.32 15.80
CA LEU A 140 6.37 9.60 14.97
C LEU A 140 6.64 8.44 13.99
N LYS A 141 6.64 7.21 14.46
CA LYS A 141 6.81 6.03 13.61
C LYS A 141 5.66 5.88 12.61
N ALA A 142 4.42 6.22 13.02
CA ALA A 142 3.26 6.22 12.12
C ALA A 142 3.40 7.28 11.02
N LEU A 143 3.84 8.50 11.36
CA LEU A 143 4.12 9.56 10.40
C LEU A 143 5.24 9.16 9.42
N VAL A 144 6.38 8.67 9.93
CA VAL A 144 7.52 8.28 9.11
C VAL A 144 7.12 7.20 8.10
N LYS A 145 6.38 6.17 8.54
CA LYS A 145 5.84 5.13 7.63
C LYS A 145 4.92 5.72 6.56
N ALA A 146 3.98 6.56 6.95
CA ALA A 146 3.05 7.19 6.00
C ALA A 146 3.79 8.07 4.98
N SER A 147 4.81 8.83 5.40
CA SER A 147 5.62 9.65 4.50
C SER A 147 6.36 8.85 3.43
N MET A 148 6.64 7.57 3.69
CA MET A 148 7.27 6.65 2.75
C MET A 148 6.28 5.96 1.78
N GLU A 149 4.99 6.16 1.99
CA GLU A 149 3.92 5.57 1.18
C GLU A 149 3.15 6.62 0.39
N VAL A 150 3.04 7.86 0.90
CA VAL A 150 2.20 8.90 0.34
C VAL A 150 2.77 10.29 0.56
N ASN A 151 2.47 11.22 -0.33
CA ASN A 151 2.78 12.64 -0.15
C ASN A 151 1.95 13.20 1.03
N THR A 152 2.61 13.54 2.13
CA THR A 152 1.95 14.01 3.37
C THR A 152 1.26 15.37 3.22
N GLN A 153 1.73 16.22 2.31
CA GLN A 153 1.09 17.49 1.98
C GLN A 153 -0.27 17.26 1.30
N TRP A 154 -0.31 16.34 0.36
CA TRP A 154 -1.56 15.94 -0.30
C TRP A 154 -2.49 15.22 0.68
N LEU A 155 -1.93 14.47 1.61
CA LEU A 155 -2.70 13.79 2.64
C LEU A 155 -3.39 14.79 3.59
N ALA A 156 -2.69 15.84 4.01
CA ALA A 156 -3.27 16.92 4.82
C ALA A 156 -4.37 17.66 4.03
N LEU A 157 -4.14 17.94 2.75
CA LEU A 157 -5.12 18.60 1.88
C LEU A 157 -6.39 17.76 1.69
N LEU A 158 -6.25 16.44 1.48
CA LEU A 158 -7.39 15.53 1.42
C LEU A 158 -8.16 15.49 2.74
N ALA A 159 -7.46 15.38 3.88
CA ALA A 159 -8.10 15.37 5.19
C ALA A 159 -8.82 16.68 5.50
N ARG A 160 -8.27 17.83 5.07
CA ARG A 160 -8.93 19.15 5.20
C ARG A 160 -10.21 19.20 4.36
N ALA A 161 -10.16 18.73 3.12
CA ALA A 161 -11.35 18.66 2.27
C ALA A 161 -12.41 17.70 2.84
N ASP A 162 -12.01 16.56 3.41
CA ASP A 162 -12.89 15.63 4.12
C ASP A 162 -13.60 16.33 5.29
N MET A 163 -12.86 17.07 6.11
CA MET A 163 -13.45 17.80 7.23
C MET A 163 -14.38 18.94 6.79
N LEU A 164 -14.00 19.71 5.78
CA LEU A 164 -14.85 20.78 5.23
C LEU A 164 -16.09 20.22 4.51
N GLY A 165 -16.05 18.98 4.08
CA GLY A 165 -17.18 18.23 3.50
C GLY A 165 -18.12 17.61 4.53
N ARG A 166 -17.89 17.81 5.83
CA ARG A 166 -18.75 17.28 6.92
C ARG A 166 -19.61 18.37 7.55
N VAL A 167 -20.74 17.95 8.06
CA VAL A 167 -21.58 18.73 8.96
C VAL A 167 -21.51 18.10 10.36
N CYS A 168 -20.68 18.68 11.23
CA CYS A 168 -20.42 18.20 12.60
C CYS A 168 -20.06 19.36 13.52
N ASP A 169 -20.25 19.18 14.83
CA ASP A 169 -20.00 20.23 15.82
C ASP A 169 -18.50 20.41 16.16
N ASP A 170 -17.67 19.40 15.88
CA ASP A 170 -16.24 19.35 16.19
C ASP A 170 -15.32 19.71 15.01
N GLN A 171 -15.85 20.29 13.94
CA GLN A 171 -15.12 20.59 12.71
C GLN A 171 -13.87 21.44 12.95
N GLU A 172 -13.97 22.49 13.80
CA GLU A 172 -12.84 23.38 14.11
C GLU A 172 -11.71 22.61 14.84
N GLU A 173 -12.05 21.73 15.78
CA GLU A 173 -11.06 20.90 16.46
C GLU A 173 -10.36 19.96 15.48
N MET A 174 -11.10 19.33 14.59
CA MET A 174 -10.54 18.41 13.60
C MET A 174 -9.62 19.14 12.60
N LEU A 175 -9.98 20.35 12.18
CA LEU A 175 -9.11 21.20 11.35
C LEU A 175 -7.82 21.59 12.09
N TYR A 176 -7.90 21.94 13.38
CA TYR A 176 -6.73 22.21 14.21
C TYR A 176 -5.81 20.97 14.34
N ARG A 177 -6.36 19.77 14.45
CA ARG A 177 -5.56 18.52 14.46
C ARG A 177 -4.79 18.32 13.14
N ILE A 178 -5.38 18.71 12.00
CA ILE A 178 -4.70 18.70 10.69
C ILE A 178 -3.56 19.72 10.67
N ASP A 179 -3.73 20.92 11.24
CA ASP A 179 -2.67 21.91 11.36
C ASP A 179 -1.51 21.39 12.26
N CYS A 180 -1.83 20.69 13.34
CA CYS A 180 -0.84 20.01 14.18
C CYS A 180 -0.09 18.90 13.40
N PHE A 181 -0.80 18.13 12.56
CA PHE A 181 -0.18 17.12 11.69
C PHE A 181 0.81 17.78 10.71
N GLU A 182 0.43 18.90 10.09
CA GLU A 182 1.30 19.65 9.18
C GLU A 182 2.57 20.12 9.90
N ALA A 183 2.43 20.77 11.05
CA ALA A 183 3.56 21.21 11.86
C ALA A 183 4.49 20.04 12.23
N PHE A 184 3.91 18.91 12.64
CA PHE A 184 4.67 17.71 12.99
C PHE A 184 5.38 17.08 11.80
N CYS A 185 4.79 17.13 10.61
CA CYS A 185 5.47 16.73 9.37
C CYS A 185 6.69 17.61 9.06
N GLN A 186 6.55 18.94 9.24
CA GLN A 186 7.63 19.90 9.02
C GLN A 186 8.77 19.70 10.02
N GLU A 187 8.46 19.56 11.32
CA GLU A 187 9.44 19.30 12.37
C GLU A 187 10.26 18.01 12.13
N ASN A 188 9.63 17.00 11.53
CA ASN A 188 10.25 15.69 11.30
C ASN A 188 10.72 15.49 9.86
N ASP A 189 10.85 16.56 9.07
CA ASP A 189 11.36 16.54 7.69
C ASP A 189 10.59 15.55 6.78
N CYS A 190 9.27 15.47 6.99
CA CYS A 190 8.35 14.59 6.26
C CYS A 190 7.31 15.34 5.41
N TRP A 191 7.34 16.67 5.35
CA TRP A 191 6.33 17.44 4.64
C TRP A 191 6.48 17.35 3.12
N GLY A 192 5.52 16.73 2.45
CA GLY A 192 5.49 16.52 1.01
C GLY A 192 6.51 15.50 0.47
N LYS A 193 7.28 14.85 1.34
CA LYS A 193 8.34 13.91 0.96
C LYS A 193 8.50 12.80 2.00
N ALA A 194 9.10 11.69 1.58
CA ALA A 194 9.50 10.64 2.50
C ALA A 194 10.61 11.13 3.45
N ARG A 195 10.54 10.71 4.72
CA ARG A 195 11.67 10.92 5.64
C ARG A 195 12.92 10.22 5.11
N ALA A 196 13.99 10.97 4.96
CA ALA A 196 15.27 10.43 4.57
C ALA A 196 16.04 9.91 5.80
N PHE A 197 16.71 8.77 5.64
CA PHE A 197 17.64 8.21 6.61
C PHE A 197 19.06 8.28 6.06
N THR A 198 20.06 8.24 6.94
CA THR A 198 21.49 8.23 6.54
C THR A 198 21.86 6.99 5.73
N SER A 199 21.16 5.87 5.97
CA SER A 199 21.30 4.62 5.22
C SER A 199 20.05 3.77 5.34
N GLY A 200 19.89 2.80 4.44
CA GLY A 200 18.83 1.77 4.58
C GLY A 200 18.96 0.94 5.87
N HIS A 201 20.21 0.81 6.41
CA HIS A 201 20.41 0.13 7.68
C HIS A 201 19.92 0.97 8.86
N ALA A 202 20.16 2.28 8.87
CA ALA A 202 19.59 3.18 9.88
C ALA A 202 18.05 3.18 9.82
N GLN A 203 17.47 3.18 8.62
CA GLN A 203 16.02 3.04 8.43
C GLN A 203 15.49 1.74 9.03
N MET A 204 16.09 0.59 8.69
CA MET A 204 15.66 -0.71 9.20
C MET A 204 15.79 -0.81 10.71
N TYR A 205 16.91 -0.29 11.26
CA TYR A 205 17.09 -0.23 12.71
C TYR A 205 15.94 0.52 13.38
N TYR A 206 15.62 1.73 12.91
CA TYR A 206 14.50 2.52 13.42
C TYR A 206 13.16 1.79 13.31
N MET A 207 12.90 1.12 12.19
CA MET A 207 11.63 0.41 11.96
C MET A 207 11.46 -0.82 12.86
N GLN A 208 12.55 -1.50 13.22
CA GLN A 208 12.54 -2.75 13.98
C GLN A 208 12.64 -2.55 15.50
N HIS A 209 13.06 -1.36 15.98
CA HIS A 209 13.24 -1.10 17.40
C HIS A 209 12.29 0.00 17.87
N ASP A 210 11.48 -0.28 18.88
CA ASP A 210 10.47 0.66 19.34
C ASP A 210 11.07 1.88 20.07
N ASP A 211 12.22 1.71 20.73
CA ASP A 211 12.91 2.77 21.46
C ASP A 211 14.02 3.45 20.63
N ALA A 212 14.08 3.23 19.32
CA ALA A 212 15.12 3.81 18.47
C ALA A 212 14.90 5.30 18.25
N TYR A 213 15.97 6.09 18.35
CA TYR A 213 15.96 7.48 17.90
C TYR A 213 15.95 7.56 16.36
N LEU A 214 15.18 8.50 15.83
CA LEU A 214 14.99 8.68 14.38
C LEU A 214 16.31 8.88 13.62
N ASP A 215 17.26 9.61 14.20
CA ASP A 215 18.55 9.94 13.59
C ASP A 215 19.70 9.04 14.08
N TYR A 216 19.39 7.92 14.75
CA TYR A 216 20.41 6.98 15.17
C TYR A 216 21.08 6.30 13.98
N VAL A 217 22.39 6.30 13.95
CA VAL A 217 23.19 5.61 12.93
C VAL A 217 23.85 4.38 13.56
N PRO A 218 23.41 3.16 13.21
CA PRO A 218 24.07 1.94 13.67
C PRO A 218 25.53 1.90 13.20
N PHE A 219 26.41 1.39 14.06
CA PHE A 219 27.83 1.27 13.77
C PHE A 219 28.22 -0.04 13.10
N ASP A 220 27.32 -1.05 13.15
CA ASP A 220 27.51 -2.33 12.49
C ASP A 220 26.82 -2.33 11.13
N GLU A 221 27.52 -2.79 10.11
CA GLU A 221 26.99 -2.90 8.75
C GLU A 221 26.58 -4.36 8.47
N PRO A 222 25.48 -4.59 7.72
CA PRO A 222 25.13 -5.92 7.25
C PRO A 222 26.23 -6.49 6.33
N ALA A 223 26.63 -7.74 6.58
CA ALA A 223 27.80 -8.34 5.93
C ALA A 223 27.54 -8.92 4.52
N PHE A 224 26.28 -9.25 4.20
CA PHE A 224 25.88 -9.89 2.95
C PHE A 224 24.44 -9.48 2.58
N GLU A 225 24.01 -9.80 1.36
CA GLU A 225 22.72 -9.35 0.85
C GLU A 225 21.75 -10.49 0.57
N VAL A 226 20.47 -10.26 0.86
CA VAL A 226 19.38 -11.14 0.41
C VAL A 226 18.41 -10.30 -0.43
N ILE A 227 18.17 -10.74 -1.67
CA ILE A 227 17.18 -10.14 -2.54
C ILE A 227 15.85 -10.88 -2.38
N LEU A 228 14.84 -10.20 -1.89
CA LEU A 228 13.48 -10.71 -1.75
C LEU A 228 12.65 -10.28 -2.97
N MET A 229 12.39 -11.22 -3.88
CA MET A 229 11.51 -10.93 -5.02
C MET A 229 10.06 -10.81 -4.55
N SER A 230 9.33 -9.84 -5.08
CA SER A 230 7.90 -9.65 -4.88
C SER A 230 7.21 -9.37 -6.21
N GLY A 231 5.99 -9.87 -6.37
CA GLY A 231 5.18 -9.67 -7.59
C GLY A 231 4.33 -10.89 -7.94
N LEU A 232 3.28 -10.66 -8.68
CA LEU A 232 2.30 -11.69 -9.06
C LEU A 232 2.94 -12.81 -9.92
N PRO A 233 2.33 -14.01 -9.96
CA PRO A 233 2.71 -15.05 -10.93
C PRO A 233 2.60 -14.49 -12.35
N GLY A 234 3.61 -14.71 -13.18
CA GLY A 234 3.66 -14.16 -14.53
C GLY A 234 4.21 -12.73 -14.66
N ALA A 235 4.54 -12.05 -13.57
CA ALA A 235 5.08 -10.69 -13.62
C ALA A 235 6.52 -10.57 -14.15
N GLY A 236 7.22 -11.68 -14.44
CA GLY A 236 8.57 -11.66 -15.05
C GLY A 236 9.73 -11.76 -14.05
N LYS A 237 9.50 -12.15 -12.78
CA LYS A 237 10.55 -12.29 -11.75
C LYS A 237 11.71 -13.17 -12.19
N ASP A 238 11.45 -14.35 -12.76
CA ASP A 238 12.50 -15.28 -13.21
C ASP A 238 13.35 -14.69 -14.33
N THR A 239 12.72 -13.97 -15.27
CA THR A 239 13.40 -13.24 -16.34
C THR A 239 14.28 -12.14 -15.78
N PHE A 240 13.77 -11.39 -14.80
CA PHE A 240 14.54 -10.36 -14.11
C PHE A 240 15.77 -10.93 -13.42
N ILE A 241 15.62 -12.03 -12.67
CA ILE A 241 16.73 -12.71 -11.98
C ILE A 241 17.78 -13.16 -12.99
N LYS A 242 17.39 -13.87 -14.04
CA LYS A 242 18.31 -14.34 -15.08
C LYS A 242 19.10 -13.22 -15.75
N LYS A 243 18.45 -12.06 -15.94
CA LYS A 243 19.07 -10.91 -16.61
C LYS A 243 20.06 -10.15 -15.71
N HIS A 244 19.72 -9.97 -14.44
CA HIS A 244 20.44 -9.07 -13.53
C HIS A 244 21.34 -9.80 -12.53
N TYR A 245 21.08 -11.09 -12.27
CA TYR A 245 21.77 -11.87 -11.24
C TYR A 245 22.08 -13.30 -11.73
N PRO A 246 22.75 -13.48 -12.89
CA PRO A 246 22.95 -14.80 -13.52
C PRO A 246 23.71 -15.79 -12.64
N ASP A 247 24.62 -15.31 -11.79
CA ASP A 247 25.54 -16.13 -10.99
C ASP A 247 25.15 -16.23 -9.52
N TRP A 248 23.98 -15.67 -9.14
CA TRP A 248 23.55 -15.70 -7.74
C TRP A 248 22.88 -17.00 -7.36
N LEU A 249 23.03 -17.38 -6.09
CA LEU A 249 22.26 -18.48 -5.50
C LEU A 249 20.76 -18.09 -5.47
N VAL A 250 19.89 -18.96 -5.93
CA VAL A 250 18.45 -18.71 -5.99
C VAL A 250 17.68 -19.80 -5.27
N ILE A 251 16.88 -19.42 -4.29
CA ILE A 251 15.86 -20.28 -3.69
C ILE A 251 14.53 -19.96 -4.37
N SER A 252 14.07 -20.85 -5.25
CA SER A 252 12.83 -20.66 -6.01
C SER A 252 11.76 -21.64 -5.54
N LEU A 253 10.70 -21.12 -4.92
CA LEU A 253 9.59 -21.96 -4.45
C LEU A 253 8.82 -22.61 -5.61
N ASP A 254 8.74 -21.94 -6.76
CA ASP A 254 8.11 -22.51 -7.96
C ASP A 254 8.91 -23.69 -8.49
N HIS A 255 10.24 -23.57 -8.53
CA HIS A 255 11.13 -24.66 -8.98
C HIS A 255 11.05 -25.86 -8.03
N MET A 256 11.14 -25.63 -6.72
CA MET A 256 11.01 -26.68 -5.71
C MET A 256 9.67 -27.44 -5.80
N ARG A 257 8.57 -26.73 -6.11
CA ARG A 257 7.26 -27.36 -6.32
C ARG A 257 7.25 -28.25 -7.55
N VAL A 258 7.80 -27.79 -8.67
CA VAL A 258 7.88 -28.56 -9.93
C VAL A 258 8.72 -29.81 -9.75
N GLU A 259 9.89 -29.71 -9.15
CA GLU A 259 10.78 -30.86 -8.88
C GLU A 259 10.12 -31.96 -8.03
N ARG A 260 9.21 -31.55 -7.13
CA ARG A 260 8.49 -32.47 -6.23
C ARG A 260 7.12 -32.91 -6.74
N GLY A 261 6.68 -32.40 -7.89
CA GLY A 261 5.35 -32.68 -8.44
C GLY A 261 4.20 -32.13 -7.56
N ILE A 262 4.46 -31.06 -6.76
CA ILE A 262 3.47 -30.44 -5.86
C ILE A 262 2.63 -29.42 -6.62
N SER A 263 1.31 -29.60 -6.58
CA SER A 263 0.37 -28.65 -7.17
C SER A 263 0.39 -27.29 -6.45
N PRO A 264 0.28 -26.15 -7.18
CA PRO A 264 0.09 -24.83 -6.58
C PRO A 264 -1.13 -24.72 -5.64
N THR A 265 -2.09 -25.64 -5.77
CA THR A 265 -3.31 -25.68 -4.94
C THR A 265 -3.23 -26.61 -3.74
N ASP A 266 -2.20 -27.44 -3.66
CA ASP A 266 -1.96 -28.33 -2.52
C ASP A 266 -1.42 -27.53 -1.32
N LYS A 267 -2.27 -27.27 -0.34
CA LYS A 267 -1.91 -26.48 0.84
C LYS A 267 -0.82 -27.15 1.70
N THR A 268 -0.90 -28.46 1.88
CA THR A 268 0.04 -29.23 2.72
C THR A 268 1.41 -29.29 2.06
N GLY A 269 1.47 -29.67 0.79
CA GLY A 269 2.69 -29.72 0.01
C GLY A 269 3.36 -28.35 -0.11
N ASN A 270 2.58 -27.28 -0.34
CA ASN A 270 3.13 -25.91 -0.35
C ASN A 270 3.71 -25.51 1.01
N GLY A 271 3.10 -25.91 2.13
CA GLY A 271 3.66 -25.69 3.46
C GLY A 271 5.02 -26.36 3.65
N GLN A 272 5.19 -27.60 3.18
CA GLN A 272 6.46 -28.32 3.22
C GLN A 272 7.54 -27.64 2.38
N VAL A 273 7.21 -27.22 1.14
CA VAL A 273 8.13 -26.47 0.26
C VAL A 273 8.62 -25.18 0.94
N ILE A 274 7.72 -24.43 1.56
CA ILE A 274 8.10 -23.19 2.26
C ILE A 274 9.06 -23.48 3.43
N GLN A 275 8.81 -24.52 4.22
CA GLN A 275 9.69 -24.87 5.34
C GLN A 275 11.08 -25.29 4.86
N GLU A 276 11.13 -26.10 3.83
CA GLU A 276 12.41 -26.53 3.24
C GLU A 276 13.18 -25.36 2.63
N ALA A 277 12.51 -24.47 1.89
CA ALA A 277 13.11 -23.26 1.38
C ALA A 277 13.69 -22.39 2.52
N LYS A 278 12.97 -22.29 3.66
CA LYS A 278 13.48 -21.59 4.85
C LYS A 278 14.70 -22.30 5.47
N GLU A 279 14.74 -23.65 5.49
CA GLU A 279 15.92 -24.37 5.95
C GLU A 279 17.13 -24.14 5.03
N GLN A 280 16.92 -24.19 3.71
CA GLN A 280 17.97 -23.85 2.75
C GLN A 280 18.46 -22.40 2.94
N ALA A 281 17.55 -21.46 3.13
CA ALA A 281 17.91 -20.07 3.44
C ALA A 281 18.77 -19.99 4.72
N ARG A 282 18.40 -20.70 5.80
CA ARG A 282 19.20 -20.73 7.04
C ARG A 282 20.62 -21.26 6.83
N VAL A 283 20.82 -22.19 5.88
CA VAL A 283 22.17 -22.67 5.53
C VAL A 283 22.99 -21.52 4.92
N TYR A 284 22.45 -20.78 3.95
CA TYR A 284 23.13 -19.64 3.34
C TYR A 284 23.35 -18.49 4.34
N LEU A 285 22.34 -18.19 5.14
CA LEU A 285 22.39 -17.15 6.18
C LEU A 285 23.52 -17.41 7.20
N ARG A 286 23.68 -18.66 7.70
CA ARG A 286 24.77 -19.02 8.62
C ARG A 286 26.16 -18.89 8.01
N LYS A 287 26.27 -19.07 6.70
CA LYS A 287 27.53 -18.93 5.95
C LYS A 287 27.76 -17.49 5.48
N GLN A 288 26.80 -16.60 5.70
CA GLN A 288 26.79 -15.23 5.18
C GLN A 288 26.92 -15.19 3.63
N GLU A 289 26.31 -16.14 2.96
CA GLU A 289 26.25 -16.23 1.50
C GLU A 289 25.05 -15.42 1.00
N SER A 290 25.29 -14.50 0.05
CA SER A 290 24.21 -13.76 -0.60
C SER A 290 23.37 -14.64 -1.50
N PHE A 291 22.05 -14.45 -1.48
CA PHE A 291 21.11 -15.23 -2.29
C PHE A 291 19.85 -14.46 -2.64
N ILE A 292 19.06 -15.02 -3.55
CA ILE A 292 17.76 -14.51 -3.96
C ILE A 292 16.67 -15.45 -3.43
N TRP A 293 15.70 -14.89 -2.73
CA TRP A 293 14.45 -15.56 -2.40
C TRP A 293 13.40 -15.26 -3.45
N ASN A 294 13.11 -16.22 -4.32
CA ASN A 294 12.19 -16.06 -5.44
C ASN A 294 10.84 -16.74 -5.14
N ALA A 295 9.86 -15.91 -4.78
CA ALA A 295 8.46 -16.31 -4.60
C ALA A 295 7.56 -15.10 -4.91
N THR A 296 6.23 -15.27 -4.79
CA THR A 296 5.28 -14.17 -5.06
C THR A 296 5.37 -13.05 -4.02
N ASN A 297 5.42 -13.38 -2.72
CA ASN A 297 5.57 -12.46 -1.59
C ASN A 297 4.66 -11.23 -1.69
N THR A 298 3.39 -11.45 -2.07
CA THR A 298 2.45 -10.39 -2.46
C THR A 298 1.79 -9.66 -1.30
N THR A 299 1.98 -10.10 -0.06
CA THR A 299 1.44 -9.41 1.12
C THR A 299 2.56 -8.95 2.06
N SER A 300 2.33 -7.82 2.74
CA SER A 300 3.29 -7.28 3.71
C SER A 300 3.61 -8.30 4.80
N GLN A 301 2.60 -9.03 5.32
CA GLN A 301 2.80 -10.07 6.32
C GLN A 301 3.78 -11.18 5.86
N MET A 302 3.67 -11.62 4.59
CA MET A 302 4.61 -12.63 4.05
C MET A 302 6.02 -12.08 3.98
N ARG A 303 6.17 -10.83 3.52
CA ARG A 303 7.48 -10.19 3.40
C ARG A 303 8.12 -9.96 4.76
N MET A 304 7.38 -9.42 5.72
CA MET A 304 7.89 -9.15 7.07
C MET A 304 8.42 -10.43 7.75
N GLN A 305 7.70 -11.56 7.66
CA GLN A 305 8.19 -12.84 8.21
C GLN A 305 9.53 -13.30 7.62
N LEU A 306 9.77 -13.02 6.35
CA LEU A 306 11.04 -13.35 5.69
C LEU A 306 12.13 -12.34 6.04
N ILE A 307 11.78 -11.06 6.05
CA ILE A 307 12.70 -9.98 6.43
C ILE A 307 13.19 -10.18 7.86
N ASP A 308 12.30 -10.47 8.82
CA ASP A 308 12.66 -10.78 10.20
C ASP A 308 13.62 -11.98 10.28
N LEU A 309 13.35 -13.04 9.51
CA LEU A 309 14.27 -14.18 9.42
C LEU A 309 15.64 -13.76 8.92
N PHE A 310 15.71 -12.99 7.84
CA PHE A 310 16.99 -12.62 7.20
C PHE A 310 17.79 -11.61 8.04
N THR A 311 17.13 -10.63 8.62
CA THR A 311 17.77 -9.61 9.48
C THR A 311 18.27 -10.19 10.80
N THR A 312 17.63 -11.25 11.34
CA THR A 312 18.14 -11.99 12.51
C THR A 312 19.57 -12.52 12.28
N TYR A 313 19.94 -12.79 11.02
CA TYR A 313 21.30 -13.22 10.64
C TYR A 313 22.15 -12.05 10.10
N LYS A 314 21.74 -10.80 10.32
CA LYS A 314 22.44 -9.58 9.87
C LYS A 314 22.56 -9.45 8.34
N ALA A 315 21.60 -9.99 7.59
CA ALA A 315 21.54 -9.79 6.16
C ALA A 315 20.99 -8.41 5.82
N LYS A 316 21.58 -7.74 4.82
CA LYS A 316 20.97 -6.61 4.15
C LYS A 316 19.87 -7.12 3.22
N VAL A 317 18.61 -6.79 3.52
CA VAL A 317 17.47 -7.22 2.72
C VAL A 317 17.13 -6.15 1.69
N LYS A 318 17.07 -6.55 0.41
CA LYS A 318 16.59 -5.72 -0.69
C LYS A 318 15.32 -6.33 -1.25
N ILE A 319 14.24 -5.56 -1.31
CA ILE A 319 13.03 -6.00 -2.01
C ILE A 319 13.11 -5.55 -3.47
N THR A 320 12.86 -6.47 -4.39
CA THR A 320 12.66 -6.18 -5.81
C THR A 320 11.23 -6.54 -6.18
N TYR A 321 10.41 -5.51 -6.40
CA TYR A 321 9.04 -5.67 -6.86
C TYR A 321 8.97 -5.63 -8.38
N VAL A 322 8.32 -6.63 -8.98
CA VAL A 322 8.16 -6.72 -10.44
C VAL A 322 6.66 -6.75 -10.79
N GLU A 323 6.25 -5.86 -11.68
CA GLU A 323 4.88 -5.75 -12.14
C GLU A 323 4.82 -5.57 -13.67
N VAL A 324 3.79 -6.15 -14.28
CA VAL A 324 3.39 -5.93 -15.67
C VAL A 324 1.92 -5.49 -15.70
N PRO A 325 1.45 -4.83 -16.75
CA PRO A 325 0.03 -4.51 -16.90
C PRO A 325 -0.85 -5.76 -16.72
N TYR A 326 -2.01 -5.58 -16.08
CA TYR A 326 -2.91 -6.70 -15.74
C TYR A 326 -3.31 -7.53 -16.97
N GLU A 327 -3.56 -6.87 -18.10
CA GLU A 327 -3.88 -7.52 -19.38
C GLU A 327 -2.78 -8.50 -19.85
N ASN A 328 -1.52 -8.19 -19.58
CA ASN A 328 -0.37 -9.01 -19.96
C ASN A 328 -0.14 -10.19 -19.00
N LEU A 329 -0.56 -10.03 -17.72
CA LEU A 329 -0.30 -10.96 -16.64
C LEU A 329 -0.85 -12.37 -16.94
N HIS A 330 -2.10 -12.45 -17.39
CA HIS A 330 -2.74 -13.72 -17.75
C HIS A 330 -2.09 -14.40 -18.96
N GLY A 331 -1.68 -13.63 -19.97
CA GLY A 331 -0.96 -14.13 -21.14
C GLY A 331 0.40 -14.72 -20.74
N GLN A 332 1.17 -13.97 -19.96
CA GLN A 332 2.48 -14.42 -19.48
C GLN A 332 2.38 -15.63 -18.53
N ASN A 333 1.36 -15.69 -17.66
CA ASN A 333 1.14 -16.84 -16.80
C ASN A 333 0.81 -18.12 -17.62
N LYS A 334 0.11 -18.01 -18.76
CA LYS A 334 -0.21 -19.16 -19.62
C LYS A 334 1.02 -19.73 -20.33
N SER A 335 2.03 -18.92 -20.62
CA SER A 335 3.26 -19.34 -21.32
C SER A 335 4.32 -19.98 -20.41
N ARG A 336 4.09 -20.03 -19.08
CA ARG A 336 5.04 -20.59 -18.09
C ARG A 336 4.88 -22.10 -17.95
N ASP A 337 5.97 -22.80 -17.60
CA ASP A 337 5.93 -24.21 -17.19
C ASP A 337 5.17 -24.37 -15.87
N ALA A 338 5.46 -23.53 -14.89
CA ALA A 338 4.78 -23.51 -13.59
C ALA A 338 3.53 -22.62 -13.63
N ARG A 339 2.51 -23.04 -14.37
CA ARG A 339 1.24 -22.28 -14.53
C ARG A 339 0.46 -22.24 -13.22
N VAL A 340 -0.07 -21.08 -12.92
CA VAL A 340 -1.00 -20.90 -11.81
C VAL A 340 -2.43 -20.81 -12.38
N PRO A 341 -3.44 -21.50 -11.79
CA PRO A 341 -4.83 -21.39 -12.22
C PRO A 341 -5.31 -19.93 -12.18
N ALA A 342 -6.12 -19.53 -13.17
CA ALA A 342 -6.62 -18.15 -13.28
C ALA A 342 -7.29 -17.66 -11.99
N ALA A 343 -8.17 -18.46 -11.39
CA ALA A 343 -8.83 -18.12 -10.12
C ALA A 343 -7.85 -17.90 -8.94
N VAL A 344 -6.68 -18.55 -8.96
CA VAL A 344 -5.63 -18.32 -7.95
C VAL A 344 -4.92 -17.00 -8.23
N LEU A 345 -4.63 -16.71 -9.51
CA LEU A 345 -4.04 -15.45 -9.93
C LEU A 345 -4.93 -14.26 -9.56
N ASP A 346 -6.23 -14.34 -9.87
CA ASP A 346 -7.21 -13.31 -9.53
C ASP A 346 -7.28 -13.08 -8.02
N ARG A 347 -7.33 -14.17 -7.23
CA ARG A 347 -7.30 -14.07 -5.77
C ARG A 347 -6.01 -13.43 -5.23
N LEU A 348 -4.85 -13.69 -5.83
CA LEU A 348 -3.59 -13.06 -5.45
C LEU A 348 -3.59 -11.58 -5.82
N THR A 349 -4.12 -11.21 -6.99
CA THR A 349 -4.29 -9.82 -7.41
C THR A 349 -5.17 -9.04 -6.45
N HIS A 350 -6.28 -9.65 -5.99
CA HIS A 350 -7.17 -9.03 -4.99
C HIS A 350 -6.53 -8.82 -3.62
N LYS A 351 -5.48 -9.57 -3.28
CA LYS A 351 -4.75 -9.47 -2.01
C LYS A 351 -3.40 -8.77 -2.14
N LEU A 352 -3.13 -8.19 -3.31
CA LEU A 352 -1.84 -7.57 -3.57
C LEU A 352 -1.62 -6.35 -2.67
N GLU A 353 -0.55 -6.37 -1.91
CA GLU A 353 -0.01 -5.26 -1.14
C GLU A 353 1.38 -4.93 -1.69
N ILE A 354 1.51 -3.75 -2.30
CA ILE A 354 2.78 -3.29 -2.85
C ILE A 354 3.77 -3.08 -1.70
N PRO A 355 5.04 -3.52 -1.84
CA PRO A 355 6.04 -3.25 -0.82
C PRO A 355 6.23 -1.76 -0.60
N ALA A 356 6.35 -1.34 0.66
CA ALA A 356 6.64 0.03 1.04
C ALA A 356 8.14 0.22 1.37
N LEU A 357 8.66 1.43 1.18
CA LEU A 357 10.08 1.76 1.41
C LEU A 357 10.57 1.38 2.80
N TRP A 358 9.70 1.44 3.80
CA TRP A 358 10.04 1.13 5.19
C TRP A 358 10.15 -0.37 5.50
N GLU A 359 9.75 -1.27 4.58
CA GLU A 359 9.74 -2.72 4.83
C GLU A 359 11.15 -3.33 4.82
N ALA A 360 12.11 -2.74 4.09
CA ALA A 360 13.44 -3.31 3.89
C ALA A 360 14.54 -2.25 3.84
N HIS A 361 15.80 -2.67 3.83
CA HIS A 361 16.95 -1.76 3.69
C HIS A 361 16.95 -1.02 2.35
N GLU A 362 16.51 -1.69 1.30
CA GLU A 362 16.36 -1.13 -0.05
C GLU A 362 15.11 -1.71 -0.72
N LEU A 363 14.48 -0.90 -1.54
CA LEU A 363 13.33 -1.29 -2.35
C LEU A 363 13.50 -0.75 -3.77
N SER A 364 13.27 -1.60 -4.76
CA SER A 364 13.20 -1.20 -6.16
C SER A 364 11.92 -1.69 -6.82
N TYR A 365 11.32 -0.82 -7.65
CA TYR A 365 10.14 -1.14 -8.45
C TYR A 365 10.54 -1.29 -9.91
N HIS A 366 10.22 -2.44 -10.50
CA HIS A 366 10.40 -2.75 -11.92
C HIS A 366 9.03 -2.98 -12.55
N VAL A 367 8.47 -1.91 -13.04
CA VAL A 367 7.14 -1.85 -13.66
C VAL A 367 7.30 -1.63 -15.15
N SER A 368 6.65 -2.44 -15.99
CA SER A 368 6.70 -2.36 -17.45
C SER A 368 5.40 -1.82 -18.07
#